data_a3fe5f8c503bb78ae2c683196ebae70c
#
_entry.id   a3fe5f8c503bb78ae2c683196ebae70c
#
_cell.length_a   1.000
_cell.length_b   1.000
_cell.length_c   1.000
_cell.angle_alpha   90.00
_cell.angle_beta   90.00
_cell.angle_gamma   90.00
#
_symmetry.space_group_name_H-M   'P 1'
#
loop_
_entity.id
_entity.type
_entity.pdbx_description
1 polymer ?
#
loop_
_entity_poly.entity_id
_entity_poly.type
_entity_poly.pdbx_seq_one_letter_code
_entity_poly.pdbx_strand_id
1 'polypeptide(L)'
;MNMKLRLFPFLLLALFTVIGFSACGDDDDTVQDSLNYDGPNFTAPNQPAGNVAFAAFFPPSEVQGFNGRTLESVRFWIEQVPARTEVVIYAAGADDNEPSNNVLYRQDVTQRINTGGDWVTHRLNDAVVLDGTGIWLSIEVDLATFQQSVGCDQGLNYSPNGDRLRLDNGTWTDFFQLTGGEQVNWNIRGFLAEE
;
A
#
# COMPACT_ATOMS: atom_id res chain seq x y z
N MET A 1 -71.97 -50.51 -16.93
CA MET A 1 -71.45 -49.73 -15.80
C MET A 1 -70.51 -48.67 -16.43
N ASN A 2 -71.12 -47.51 -16.75
CA ASN A 2 -70.44 -46.49 -17.55
C ASN A 2 -69.88 -45.41 -16.62
N MET A 3 -68.58 -45.34 -16.52
CA MET A 3 -67.84 -44.34 -15.71
C MET A 3 -67.48 -43.17 -16.63
N LYS A 4 -68.19 -42.07 -16.43
CA LYS A 4 -67.92 -40.83 -17.16
C LYS A 4 -66.72 -40.10 -16.53
N LEU A 5 -65.61 -40.02 -17.29
CA LEU A 5 -64.42 -39.28 -16.96
C LEU A 5 -64.70 -37.79 -17.16
N ARG A 6 -64.73 -37.01 -16.08
CA ARG A 6 -64.84 -35.53 -16.15
C ARG A 6 -63.46 -34.92 -16.31
N LEU A 7 -63.23 -34.29 -17.45
CA LEU A 7 -62.06 -33.43 -17.66
C LEU A 7 -62.26 -32.12 -16.91
N PHE A 8 -61.36 -31.84 -16.00
CA PHE A 8 -61.18 -30.51 -15.42
C PHE A 8 -60.17 -29.70 -16.24
N PRO A 9 -60.50 -28.50 -16.71
CA PRO A 9 -59.49 -27.64 -17.36
C PRO A 9 -58.64 -26.98 -16.29
N PHE A 10 -57.35 -27.27 -16.25
CA PHE A 10 -56.37 -26.56 -15.47
C PHE A 10 -56.14 -25.17 -16.14
N LEU A 11 -56.62 -24.15 -15.45
CA LEU A 11 -56.33 -22.75 -15.79
C LEU A 11 -54.91 -22.43 -15.30
N LEU A 12 -53.94 -22.41 -16.23
CA LEU A 12 -52.53 -22.09 -15.93
C LEU A 12 -52.41 -20.56 -15.81
N LEU A 13 -52.42 -20.08 -14.59
CA LEU A 13 -52.17 -18.65 -14.28
C LEU A 13 -50.65 -18.41 -14.37
N ALA A 14 -50.18 -17.89 -15.50
CA ALA A 14 -48.77 -17.47 -15.66
C ALA A 14 -48.54 -16.17 -14.85
N LEU A 15 -47.91 -16.34 -13.70
CA LEU A 15 -47.42 -15.24 -12.86
C LEU A 15 -46.10 -14.72 -13.48
N PHE A 16 -46.20 -13.61 -14.24
CA PHE A 16 -45.03 -12.88 -14.71
C PHE A 16 -44.37 -12.16 -13.50
N THR A 17 -43.36 -12.75 -12.90
CA THR A 17 -42.46 -12.05 -12.00
C THR A 17 -41.53 -11.16 -12.83
N VAL A 18 -41.82 -9.87 -12.82
CA VAL A 18 -40.87 -8.85 -13.30
C VAL A 18 -39.72 -8.83 -12.33
N ILE A 19 -38.62 -9.50 -12.71
CA ILE A 19 -37.34 -9.35 -12.02
C ILE A 19 -36.82 -7.96 -12.42
N GLY A 20 -37.01 -6.99 -11.56
CA GLY A 20 -36.34 -5.71 -11.68
C GLY A 20 -34.83 -5.95 -11.58
N PHE A 21 -34.13 -5.88 -12.70
CA PHE A 21 -32.69 -5.66 -12.70
C PHE A 21 -32.47 -4.27 -12.10
N SER A 22 -32.13 -4.21 -10.82
CA SER A 22 -31.42 -3.07 -10.28
C SER A 22 -30.10 -3.04 -11.06
N ALA A 23 -29.99 -2.09 -11.99
CA ALA A 23 -28.70 -1.71 -12.52
C ALA A 23 -27.90 -1.28 -11.27
N CYS A 24 -26.91 -2.11 -10.86
CA CYS A 24 -25.78 -1.60 -10.12
C CYS A 24 -25.26 -0.44 -10.94
N GLY A 25 -25.28 0.77 -10.36
CA GLY A 25 -24.55 1.86 -10.93
C GLY A 25 -23.12 1.35 -11.15
N ASP A 26 -22.60 1.57 -12.33
CA ASP A 26 -21.17 1.59 -12.55
C ASP A 26 -20.65 2.71 -11.63
N ASP A 27 -20.25 2.35 -10.41
CA ASP A 27 -19.25 3.11 -9.71
C ASP A 27 -18.04 2.99 -10.63
N ASP A 28 -17.79 4.06 -11.38
CA ASP A 28 -16.58 4.26 -12.14
C ASP A 28 -15.47 4.31 -11.09
N ASP A 29 -15.02 3.13 -10.64
CA ASP A 29 -13.85 2.97 -9.80
C ASP A 29 -12.67 3.39 -10.69
N THR A 30 -12.45 4.70 -10.76
CA THR A 30 -11.23 5.26 -11.33
C THR A 30 -10.11 4.66 -10.50
N VAL A 31 -9.42 3.67 -11.09
CA VAL A 31 -8.27 3.03 -10.45
C VAL A 31 -7.22 4.12 -10.29
N GLN A 32 -7.13 4.67 -9.08
CA GLN A 32 -6.14 5.70 -8.77
C GLN A 32 -4.75 5.14 -9.02
N ASP A 33 -3.96 5.80 -9.85
CA ASP A 33 -2.60 5.40 -10.11
C ASP A 33 -1.78 5.38 -8.83
N SER A 34 -1.03 4.31 -8.64
CA SER A 34 -0.24 4.10 -7.43
C SER A 34 1.19 3.64 -7.73
N LEU A 35 2.09 4.04 -6.86
CA LEU A 35 3.46 3.54 -6.77
C LEU A 35 3.50 2.49 -5.66
N ASN A 36 3.64 1.22 -6.00
CA ASN A 36 3.75 0.13 -5.04
C ASN A 36 4.35 -1.14 -5.64
N TYR A 37 5.01 -1.95 -4.81
CA TYR A 37 5.49 -3.29 -5.14
C TYR A 37 4.71 -4.37 -4.41
N ASP A 38 4.07 -4.00 -3.30
CA ASP A 38 3.46 -4.92 -2.37
C ASP A 38 2.12 -5.48 -2.84
N GLY A 39 1.83 -6.68 -2.33
CA GLY A 39 0.52 -7.30 -2.33
C GLY A 39 -0.23 -7.05 -1.01
N PRO A 40 -1.19 -7.93 -0.67
CA PRO A 40 -1.85 -7.93 0.64
C PRO A 40 -0.83 -8.08 1.78
N ASN A 41 -1.10 -7.43 2.91
CA ASN A 41 -0.28 -7.63 4.10
C ASN A 41 -0.30 -9.10 4.52
N PHE A 42 0.87 -9.63 4.84
CA PHE A 42 1.04 -10.99 5.32
C PHE A 42 1.59 -11.04 6.76
N THR A 43 2.58 -10.21 7.06
CA THR A 43 3.24 -10.14 8.36
C THR A 43 3.97 -8.81 8.54
N ALA A 44 4.64 -8.67 9.67
CA ALA A 44 5.62 -7.60 9.91
C ALA A 44 6.82 -8.22 10.64
N PRO A 45 8.02 -8.19 10.06
CA PRO A 45 9.22 -8.68 10.74
C PRO A 45 9.53 -7.87 12.00
N ASN A 46 9.99 -8.58 13.07
CA ASN A 46 10.46 -7.90 14.27
C ASN A 46 11.75 -7.12 13.97
N GLN A 47 11.83 -5.91 14.51
CA GLN A 47 13.00 -5.05 14.41
C GLN A 47 13.55 -4.71 15.81
N PRO A 48 14.86 -4.46 15.97
CA PRO A 48 15.43 -4.02 17.23
C PRO A 48 14.90 -2.65 17.66
N ALA A 49 15.00 -2.34 18.95
CA ALA A 49 14.75 -0.98 19.44
C ALA A 49 15.70 0.02 18.77
N GLY A 50 15.21 1.26 18.58
CA GLY A 50 15.95 2.33 17.93
C GLY A 50 15.20 2.94 16.76
N ASN A 51 15.86 3.77 15.98
CA ASN A 51 15.30 4.37 14.78
C ASN A 51 15.46 3.41 13.60
N VAL A 52 14.35 3.08 12.96
CA VAL A 52 14.31 2.19 11.79
C VAL A 52 13.53 2.89 10.67
N ALA A 53 14.05 2.85 9.45
CA ALA A 53 13.35 3.31 8.27
C ALA A 53 13.05 2.12 7.35
N PHE A 54 11.80 2.00 6.93
CA PHE A 54 11.32 1.06 5.92
C PHE A 54 11.02 1.86 4.67
N ALA A 55 11.51 1.44 3.50
CA ALA A 55 11.29 2.24 2.30
C ALA A 55 11.06 1.38 1.05
N ALA A 56 10.33 1.97 0.10
CA ALA A 56 10.25 1.52 -1.28
C ALA A 56 10.88 2.57 -2.18
N PHE A 57 11.78 2.16 -3.08
CA PHE A 57 12.40 3.01 -4.08
C PHE A 57 11.75 2.79 -5.44
N PHE A 58 11.31 3.84 -6.07
CA PHE A 58 10.75 3.84 -7.43
C PHE A 58 11.74 4.55 -8.36
N PRO A 59 12.50 3.80 -9.18
CA PRO A 59 13.53 4.35 -10.07
C PRO A 59 12.92 5.19 -11.21
N PRO A 60 13.73 5.95 -11.94
CA PRO A 60 13.26 6.75 -13.08
C PRO A 60 12.42 5.96 -14.09
N SER A 61 12.75 4.70 -14.34
CA SER A 61 12.01 3.83 -15.27
C SER A 61 10.55 3.59 -14.86
N GLU A 62 10.23 3.72 -13.57
CA GLU A 62 8.88 3.50 -13.05
C GLU A 62 8.10 4.81 -12.85
N VAL A 63 8.79 5.93 -12.61
CA VAL A 63 8.12 7.21 -12.34
C VAL A 63 8.09 8.16 -13.55
N GLN A 64 8.89 7.94 -14.59
CA GLN A 64 8.93 8.84 -15.76
C GLN A 64 7.57 8.98 -16.47
N GLY A 65 6.72 7.93 -16.42
CA GLY A 65 5.37 7.97 -16.97
C GLY A 65 4.42 8.90 -16.20
N PHE A 66 4.79 9.27 -14.98
CA PHE A 66 4.04 10.15 -14.09
C PHE A 66 4.68 11.53 -13.92
N ASN A 67 5.62 11.88 -14.78
CA ASN A 67 6.33 13.16 -14.69
C ASN A 67 5.35 14.36 -14.73
N GLY A 68 5.46 15.26 -13.76
CA GLY A 68 4.58 16.39 -13.57
C GLY A 68 3.33 16.09 -12.73
N ARG A 69 3.03 14.84 -12.43
CA ARG A 69 1.90 14.48 -11.54
C ARG A 69 2.27 14.64 -10.07
N THR A 70 1.26 14.84 -9.26
CA THR A 70 1.41 15.08 -7.82
C THR A 70 1.14 13.80 -7.04
N LEU A 71 2.05 13.44 -6.13
CA LEU A 71 1.80 12.45 -5.10
C LEU A 71 0.87 13.06 -4.06
N GLU A 72 -0.32 12.46 -3.88
CA GLU A 72 -1.37 12.97 -3.00
C GLU A 72 -1.31 12.38 -1.59
N SER A 73 -1.01 11.08 -1.51
CA SER A 73 -0.99 10.39 -0.22
C SER A 73 0.00 9.22 -0.20
N VAL A 74 0.40 8.86 1.00
CA VAL A 74 1.14 7.63 1.30
C VAL A 74 0.28 6.76 2.19
N ARG A 75 0.16 5.47 1.86
CA ARG A 75 -0.55 4.46 2.64
C ARG A 75 0.43 3.36 3.04
N PHE A 76 0.38 2.95 4.30
CA PHE A 76 1.28 1.94 4.83
C PHE A 76 0.60 1.11 5.92
N TRP A 77 1.07 -0.12 6.12
CA TRP A 77 0.56 -0.99 7.19
C TRP A 77 1.40 -0.83 8.45
N ILE A 78 0.75 -0.71 9.60
CA ILE A 78 1.40 -0.76 10.92
C ILE A 78 0.85 -1.94 11.70
N GLU A 79 1.72 -2.89 12.08
CA GLU A 79 1.34 -4.07 12.87
C GLU A 79 1.26 -3.74 14.36
N GLN A 80 2.28 -3.11 14.92
CA GLN A 80 2.32 -2.62 16.30
C GLN A 80 2.70 -1.14 16.29
N VAL A 81 2.01 -0.35 17.12
CA VAL A 81 2.19 1.11 17.15
C VAL A 81 3.59 1.47 17.67
N PRO A 82 4.43 2.15 16.89
CA PRO A 82 5.74 2.62 17.32
C PRO A 82 5.61 3.81 18.30
N ALA A 83 6.69 4.12 19.02
CA ALA A 83 6.75 5.31 19.85
C ALA A 83 6.67 6.61 19.03
N ARG A 84 7.21 6.60 17.81
CA ARG A 84 7.10 7.67 16.83
C ARG A 84 7.03 7.10 15.42
N THR A 85 6.32 7.79 14.54
CA THR A 85 6.22 7.45 13.12
C THR A 85 6.25 8.71 12.28
N GLU A 86 7.11 8.72 11.27
CA GLU A 86 7.19 9.78 10.27
C GLU A 86 6.97 9.19 8.87
N VAL A 87 6.24 9.90 8.03
CA VAL A 87 6.25 9.72 6.58
C VAL A 87 7.33 10.62 6.03
N VAL A 88 8.28 10.03 5.30
CA VAL A 88 9.39 10.76 4.69
C VAL A 88 9.50 10.38 3.23
N ILE A 89 9.61 11.39 2.37
CA ILE A 89 9.80 11.22 0.94
C ILE A 89 11.13 11.84 0.57
N TYR A 90 11.98 11.06 -0.10
CA TYR A 90 13.29 11.53 -0.53
C TYR A 90 13.39 11.52 -2.05
N ALA A 91 14.18 12.43 -2.59
CA ALA A 91 14.65 12.33 -3.96
C ALA A 91 15.60 11.13 -4.12
N ALA A 92 15.73 10.62 -5.33
CA ALA A 92 16.70 9.58 -5.66
C ALA A 92 18.12 10.01 -5.28
N GLY A 93 18.94 9.06 -4.85
CA GLY A 93 20.36 9.24 -4.58
C GLY A 93 21.21 9.21 -5.82
N ALA A 94 22.53 9.15 -5.63
CA ALA A 94 23.48 9.01 -6.72
C ALA A 94 23.46 7.59 -7.34
N ASP A 95 22.99 6.63 -6.56
CA ASP A 95 22.71 5.26 -6.96
C ASP A 95 21.41 4.78 -6.31
N ASP A 96 21.01 3.54 -6.63
CA ASP A 96 19.73 2.98 -6.18
C ASP A 96 19.81 2.35 -4.77
N ASN A 97 20.93 2.48 -4.05
CA ASN A 97 21.13 1.82 -2.77
C ASN A 97 20.70 2.68 -1.58
N GLU A 98 20.74 4.00 -1.73
CA GLU A 98 20.33 4.94 -0.70
C GLU A 98 19.67 6.21 -1.28
N PRO A 99 18.73 6.84 -0.56
CA PRO A 99 18.16 8.10 -0.98
C PRO A 99 19.21 9.22 -0.93
N SER A 100 18.95 10.28 -1.68
CA SER A 100 19.74 11.52 -1.52
C SER A 100 19.47 12.17 -0.16
N ASN A 101 20.31 13.13 0.23
CA ASN A 101 20.06 13.98 1.40
C ASN A 101 18.92 15.00 1.16
N ASN A 102 18.34 15.04 -0.05
CA ASN A 102 17.24 15.92 -0.38
C ASN A 102 15.91 15.31 0.06
N VAL A 103 15.38 15.80 1.18
CA VAL A 103 14.07 15.45 1.71
C VAL A 103 13.01 16.30 1.02
N LEU A 104 12.18 15.66 0.19
CA LEU A 104 11.07 16.31 -0.51
C LEU A 104 9.86 16.55 0.41
N TYR A 105 9.67 15.66 1.38
CA TYR A 105 8.58 15.74 2.34
C TYR A 105 8.96 15.02 3.64
N ARG A 106 8.54 15.58 4.80
CA ARG A 106 8.65 14.93 6.11
C ARG A 106 7.49 15.37 6.99
N GLN A 107 6.79 14.43 7.58
CA GLN A 107 5.71 14.70 8.52
C GLN A 107 5.65 13.65 9.63
N ASP A 108 5.61 14.10 10.88
CA ASP A 108 5.27 13.26 12.02
C ASP A 108 3.77 12.94 11.98
N VAL A 109 3.45 11.64 11.95
CA VAL A 109 2.08 11.12 11.88
C VAL A 109 1.72 10.27 13.10
N THR A 110 2.55 10.28 14.14
CA THR A 110 2.41 9.46 15.36
C THR A 110 1.00 9.55 15.94
N GLN A 111 0.47 10.76 16.05
CA GLN A 111 -0.85 11.01 16.65
C GLN A 111 -2.03 10.50 15.80
N ARG A 112 -1.79 10.06 14.56
CA ARG A 112 -2.81 9.50 13.67
C ARG A 112 -2.89 7.97 13.79
N ILE A 113 -1.92 7.33 14.43
CA ILE A 113 -1.81 5.88 14.58
C ILE A 113 -2.25 5.51 15.98
N ASN A 114 -3.53 5.14 16.11
CA ASN A 114 -4.12 4.82 17.42
C ASN A 114 -4.14 3.32 17.71
N THR A 115 -4.09 2.49 16.68
CA THR A 115 -4.14 1.02 16.76
C THR A 115 -3.16 0.42 15.76
N GLY A 116 -2.64 -0.77 16.06
CA GLY A 116 -1.89 -1.60 15.12
C GLY A 116 -2.81 -2.60 14.40
N GLY A 117 -2.23 -3.34 13.46
CA GLY A 117 -2.94 -4.34 12.66
C GLY A 117 -3.81 -3.73 11.56
N ASP A 118 -3.46 -2.53 11.04
CA ASP A 118 -4.28 -1.86 10.04
C ASP A 118 -3.45 -0.95 9.10
N TRP A 119 -4.09 -0.57 8.00
CA TRP A 119 -3.60 0.40 7.06
C TRP A 119 -3.77 1.83 7.58
N VAL A 120 -2.70 2.61 7.49
CA VAL A 120 -2.69 4.05 7.77
C VAL A 120 -2.56 4.80 6.46
N THR A 121 -3.47 5.72 6.18
CA THR A 121 -3.39 6.62 5.02
C THR A 121 -3.02 8.02 5.50
N HIS A 122 -1.94 8.56 4.97
CA HIS A 122 -1.50 9.93 5.21
C HIS A 122 -1.60 10.74 3.94
N ARG A 123 -2.55 11.69 3.89
CA ARG A 123 -2.62 12.69 2.82
C ARG A 123 -1.54 13.73 3.06
N LEU A 124 -0.76 14.03 2.02
CA LEU A 124 0.33 15.00 2.09
C LEU A 124 -0.22 16.41 2.28
N ASN A 125 0.38 17.17 3.19
CA ASN A 125 0.00 18.56 3.43
C ASN A 125 0.60 19.51 2.38
N ASP A 126 1.78 19.14 1.86
CA ASP A 126 2.51 19.85 0.84
C ASP A 126 2.67 18.96 -0.38
N ALA A 127 2.50 19.52 -1.56
CA ALA A 127 2.55 18.78 -2.81
C ALA A 127 3.97 18.26 -3.10
N VAL A 128 4.09 16.98 -3.43
CA VAL A 128 5.31 16.40 -3.99
C VAL A 128 5.04 16.08 -5.46
N VAL A 129 5.65 16.85 -6.34
CA VAL A 129 5.53 16.65 -7.78
C VAL A 129 6.62 15.69 -8.25
N LEU A 130 6.25 14.66 -9.00
CA LEU A 130 7.17 13.71 -9.60
C LEU A 130 7.89 14.39 -10.77
N ASP A 131 9.21 14.40 -10.75
CA ASP A 131 10.06 15.00 -11.79
C ASP A 131 10.71 13.97 -12.75
N GLY A 132 10.32 12.70 -12.57
CA GLY A 132 10.82 11.57 -13.35
C GLY A 132 12.22 11.08 -12.98
N THR A 133 12.88 11.64 -11.94
CA THR A 133 14.24 11.24 -11.53
C THR A 133 14.29 10.07 -10.55
N GLY A 134 13.15 9.58 -10.10
CA GLY A 134 13.01 8.56 -9.08
C GLY A 134 12.68 9.14 -7.69
N ILE A 135 12.07 8.29 -6.84
CA ILE A 135 11.55 8.73 -5.54
C ILE A 135 11.63 7.57 -4.53
N TRP A 136 11.89 7.90 -3.28
CA TRP A 136 11.82 6.99 -2.15
C TRP A 136 10.63 7.34 -1.26
N LEU A 137 9.76 6.37 -1.00
CA LEU A 137 8.71 6.48 0.00
C LEU A 137 9.16 5.73 1.25
N SER A 138 9.35 6.45 2.36
CA SER A 138 9.88 5.89 3.61
C SER A 138 8.92 6.11 4.77
N ILE A 139 8.80 5.09 5.62
CA ILE A 139 8.17 5.15 6.93
C ILE A 139 9.27 4.98 7.97
N GLU A 140 9.58 6.06 8.67
CA GLU A 140 10.59 6.07 9.72
C GLU A 140 9.92 5.95 11.09
N VAL A 141 10.40 5.03 11.90
CA VAL A 141 9.80 4.73 13.21
C VAL A 141 10.84 4.73 14.32
N ASP A 142 10.45 5.17 15.50
CA ASP A 142 11.20 4.93 16.72
C ASP A 142 10.56 3.76 17.48
N LEU A 143 11.29 2.68 17.65
CA LEU A 143 10.87 1.47 18.35
C LEU A 143 11.41 1.50 19.79
N ALA A 144 10.51 1.47 20.76
CA ALA A 144 10.90 1.48 22.18
C ALA A 144 11.50 0.12 22.62
N THR A 145 11.13 -0.96 21.94
CA THR A 145 11.53 -2.33 22.24
C THR A 145 11.73 -3.13 20.95
N PHE A 146 12.19 -4.38 21.06
CA PHE A 146 12.15 -5.34 19.96
C PHE A 146 10.67 -5.66 19.65
N GLN A 147 10.19 -5.24 18.48
CA GLN A 147 8.77 -5.37 18.10
C GLN A 147 8.57 -5.38 16.60
N GLN A 148 7.40 -5.82 16.18
CA GLN A 148 6.90 -5.63 14.82
C GLN A 148 6.53 -4.17 14.57
N SER A 149 6.62 -3.71 13.33
CA SER A 149 6.23 -2.35 12.97
C SER A 149 5.58 -2.29 11.59
N VAL A 150 6.30 -1.91 10.54
CA VAL A 150 5.77 -1.83 9.19
C VAL A 150 5.53 -3.23 8.62
N GLY A 151 4.36 -3.45 8.02
CA GLY A 151 3.98 -4.71 7.41
C GLY A 151 4.69 -5.00 6.09
N CYS A 152 4.65 -6.25 5.67
CA CYS A 152 5.13 -6.70 4.38
C CYS A 152 4.24 -7.79 3.78
N ASP A 153 4.36 -8.00 2.48
CA ASP A 153 3.72 -9.08 1.75
C ASP A 153 4.51 -10.41 1.85
N GLN A 154 4.09 -11.42 1.09
CA GLN A 154 4.75 -12.73 1.01
C GLN A 154 5.90 -12.79 -0.01
N GLY A 155 6.25 -11.68 -0.66
CA GLY A 155 7.28 -11.63 -1.69
C GLY A 155 6.96 -12.39 -2.98
N LEU A 156 5.70 -12.70 -3.26
CA LEU A 156 5.30 -13.42 -4.49
C LEU A 156 5.73 -12.68 -5.77
N ASN A 157 5.73 -11.35 -5.73
CA ASN A 157 6.21 -10.46 -6.78
C ASN A 157 7.33 -9.57 -6.21
N TYR A 158 8.35 -10.20 -5.63
CA TYR A 158 9.46 -9.50 -4.98
C TYR A 158 10.14 -8.50 -5.91
N SER A 159 10.34 -7.28 -5.41
CA SER A 159 11.17 -6.26 -6.02
C SER A 159 12.34 -5.91 -5.10
N PRO A 160 13.59 -5.92 -5.58
CA PRO A 160 14.73 -5.49 -4.76
C PRO A 160 14.67 -4.01 -4.37
N ASN A 161 13.71 -3.26 -4.90
CA ASN A 161 13.44 -1.87 -4.54
C ASN A 161 12.31 -1.75 -3.50
N GLY A 162 11.58 -2.84 -3.21
CA GLY A 162 10.42 -2.85 -2.32
C GLY A 162 10.74 -3.16 -0.85
N ASP A 163 11.99 -3.54 -0.53
CA ASP A 163 12.38 -4.03 0.80
C ASP A 163 13.52 -3.24 1.44
N ARG A 164 13.70 -1.98 1.04
CA ARG A 164 14.76 -1.11 1.56
C ARG A 164 14.59 -0.86 3.05
N LEU A 165 15.70 -0.93 3.78
CA LEU A 165 15.72 -0.83 5.23
C LEU A 165 16.94 -0.03 5.70
N ARG A 166 16.75 0.82 6.72
CA ARG A 166 17.84 1.47 7.45
C ARG A 166 17.64 1.24 8.94
N LEU A 167 18.62 0.62 9.57
CA LEU A 167 18.64 0.42 11.02
C LEU A 167 19.26 1.64 11.73
N ASP A 168 19.25 1.62 13.04
CA ASP A 168 19.74 2.69 13.93
C ASP A 168 21.21 3.09 13.69
N ASN A 169 22.01 2.21 13.06
CA ASN A 169 23.39 2.51 12.65
C ASN A 169 23.48 3.51 11.47
N GLY A 170 22.34 3.89 10.87
CA GLY A 170 22.23 4.86 9.79
C GLY A 170 22.56 4.35 8.40
N THR A 171 22.93 3.07 8.23
CA THR A 171 23.25 2.49 6.93
C THR A 171 22.02 1.90 6.25
N TRP A 172 21.78 2.27 5.00
CA TRP A 172 20.76 1.65 4.16
C TRP A 172 21.22 0.27 3.67
N THR A 173 20.31 -0.65 3.65
CA THR A 173 20.45 -2.02 3.12
C THR A 173 19.11 -2.46 2.57
N ASP A 174 18.97 -3.70 2.16
CA ASP A 174 17.70 -4.36 1.89
C ASP A 174 17.47 -5.51 2.88
N PHE A 175 16.21 -5.84 3.09
CA PHE A 175 15.82 -6.88 4.03
C PHE A 175 16.29 -8.26 3.55
N PHE A 176 16.31 -8.49 2.24
CA PHE A 176 16.82 -9.71 1.62
C PHE A 176 18.27 -9.99 2.02
N GLN A 177 19.16 -8.99 1.93
CA GLN A 177 20.58 -9.16 2.33
C GLN A 177 20.70 -9.32 3.84
N LEU A 178 19.95 -8.55 4.63
CA LEU A 178 20.00 -8.59 6.08
C LEU A 178 19.59 -9.97 6.62
N THR A 179 18.62 -10.63 6.01
CA THR A 179 18.08 -11.94 6.44
C THR A 179 18.76 -13.11 5.77
N GLY A 180 19.56 -12.88 4.73
CA GLY A 180 20.19 -13.91 3.94
C GLY A 180 19.24 -14.61 2.95
N GLY A 181 18.20 -13.92 2.49
CA GLY A 181 17.37 -14.39 1.39
C GLY A 181 15.85 -14.32 1.55
N GLU A 182 15.32 -13.73 2.62
CA GLU A 182 13.87 -13.54 2.75
C GLU A 182 13.39 -12.45 1.79
N GLN A 183 12.46 -12.82 0.92
CA GLN A 183 11.87 -11.93 -0.09
C GLN A 183 10.56 -11.36 0.44
N VAL A 184 10.48 -10.05 0.57
CA VAL A 184 9.28 -9.31 0.95
C VAL A 184 9.23 -7.99 0.19
N ASN A 185 8.05 -7.38 0.09
CA ASN A 185 7.92 -5.97 -0.21
C ASN A 185 7.21 -5.30 0.98
N TRP A 186 7.73 -4.17 1.44
CA TRP A 186 7.06 -3.42 2.50
C TRP A 186 5.69 -2.94 2.01
N ASN A 187 4.70 -3.03 2.87
CA ASN A 187 3.38 -2.48 2.61
C ASN A 187 3.41 -0.94 2.69
N ILE A 188 4.00 -0.34 1.67
CA ILE A 188 4.14 1.11 1.48
C ILE A 188 3.71 1.45 0.06
N ARG A 189 2.72 2.34 -0.07
CA ARG A 189 2.10 2.74 -1.34
C ARG A 189 2.00 4.25 -1.44
N GLY A 190 2.33 4.79 -2.60
CA GLY A 190 2.06 6.19 -2.94
C GLY A 190 0.89 6.29 -3.91
N PHE A 191 -0.05 7.21 -3.68
CA PHE A 191 -1.18 7.43 -4.58
C PHE A 191 -1.04 8.81 -5.22
N LEU A 192 -1.25 8.84 -6.54
CA LEU A 192 -1.19 10.07 -7.33
C LEU A 192 -2.54 10.77 -7.32
N ALA A 193 -2.51 12.10 -7.44
CA ALA A 193 -3.73 12.87 -7.65
C ALA A 193 -4.42 12.45 -8.96
N GLU A 194 -5.74 12.46 -8.97
CA GLU A 194 -6.52 12.29 -10.20
C GLU A 194 -6.18 13.40 -11.20
N GLU A 195 -6.22 13.10 -12.51
CA GLU A 195 -5.99 14.06 -13.59
C GLU A 195 -7.25 14.90 -13.86
#